data_a143e98641a548433ef598dca197dd19
#
_entry.id   a143e98641a548433ef598dca197dd19
#
_cell.length_a   1.000
_cell.length_b   1.000
_cell.length_c   1.000
_cell.angle_alpha   90.00
_cell.angle_beta   90.00
_cell.angle_gamma   90.00
#
_symmetry.space_group_name_H-M   'P 1'
#
loop_
_entity.id
_entity.type
_entity.pdbx_description
1 polymer ?
#
loop_
_entity_poly.entity_id
_entity_poly.type
_entity_poly.pdbx_seq_one_letter_code
_entity_poly.pdbx_strand_id
1 'polypeptide(L)'
;MGGQVLRFQDVSVRRDGAALLRGIDWSVREDERWVIIGPNGAGKTTLLQVAGALLYPTEGSVDVLGERLGQVDVFELRTRIGLASAALAERVPPDEKVIDLVLTASYAILGRWTEEYDSHDVTRAVELIDQLGCAHLIRRRFSTLSEGERKRVQIARALMPDPELLLLDEPAAGLDVAGREDLVRRLGGLARDSKAPSMVLVTHHVEEIPAGFTHAMLLRHGSAVAQGPIESVMTADNLSRTFGVPLALDRSMDGRWYARPY
;
A
#
# COMPACT_ATOMS: atom_id res chain seq x y z
N MET A 1 8.60 0.38 23.02
CA MET A 1 9.15 0.96 21.78
C MET A 1 8.84 -0.05 20.70
N GLY A 2 8.01 0.30 19.70
CA GLY A 2 7.62 -0.59 18.62
C GLY A 2 8.84 -1.02 17.82
N GLY A 3 8.83 -2.26 17.31
CA GLY A 3 9.87 -2.81 16.45
C GLY A 3 10.01 -2.02 15.14
N GLN A 4 11.13 -2.18 14.47
CA GLN A 4 11.37 -1.57 13.15
C GLN A 4 10.84 -2.51 12.07
N VAL A 5 9.89 -2.03 11.27
CA VAL A 5 9.23 -2.79 10.19
C VAL A 5 9.98 -2.66 8.88
N LEU A 6 10.42 -1.44 8.54
CA LEU A 6 11.22 -1.16 7.35
C LEU A 6 12.46 -0.34 7.73
N ARG A 7 13.59 -0.64 7.10
CA ARG A 7 14.80 0.16 7.17
C ARG A 7 15.51 0.15 5.82
N PHE A 8 15.58 1.31 5.20
CA PHE A 8 16.34 1.59 3.99
C PHE A 8 17.55 2.43 4.36
N GLN A 9 18.74 2.06 3.87
CA GLN A 9 19.98 2.76 4.11
C GLN A 9 20.69 3.01 2.77
N ASP A 10 20.74 4.26 2.35
CA ASP A 10 21.33 4.74 1.09
C ASP A 10 20.89 3.93 -0.14
N VAL A 11 19.56 3.64 -0.21
CA VAL A 11 19.00 2.74 -1.21
C VAL A 11 18.87 3.43 -2.55
N SER A 12 19.54 2.86 -3.55
CA SER A 12 19.40 3.24 -4.96
C SER A 12 18.93 2.07 -5.82
N VAL A 13 18.09 2.35 -6.80
CA VAL A 13 17.62 1.37 -7.78
C VAL A 13 17.86 1.92 -9.18
N ARG A 14 18.58 1.15 -10.01
CA ARG A 14 18.82 1.43 -11.43
C ARG A 14 18.26 0.33 -12.29
N ARG A 15 17.63 0.70 -13.39
CA ARG A 15 17.14 -0.24 -14.41
C ARG A 15 17.29 0.36 -15.79
N ASP A 16 17.85 -0.40 -16.72
CA ASP A 16 18.06 0.00 -18.11
C ASP A 16 18.76 1.38 -18.23
N GLY A 17 19.76 1.64 -17.37
CA GLY A 17 20.51 2.90 -17.32
C GLY A 17 19.77 4.05 -16.59
N ALA A 18 18.49 3.92 -16.28
CA ALA A 18 17.72 4.92 -15.57
C ALA A 18 17.78 4.71 -14.04
N ALA A 19 18.02 5.78 -13.27
CA ALA A 19 17.92 5.73 -11.83
C ALA A 19 16.47 5.95 -11.40
N LEU A 20 15.85 4.90 -10.85
CA LEU A 20 14.47 4.91 -10.35
C LEU A 20 14.37 5.38 -8.91
N LEU A 21 15.35 5.03 -8.07
CA LEU A 21 15.55 5.55 -6.72
C LEU A 21 17.01 6.01 -6.53
N ARG A 22 17.24 6.99 -5.67
CA ARG A 22 18.53 7.64 -5.47
C ARG A 22 18.75 7.92 -3.98
N GLY A 23 19.60 7.14 -3.32
CA GLY A 23 20.04 7.38 -1.95
C GLY A 23 18.88 7.57 -0.96
N ILE A 24 17.93 6.61 -0.95
CA ILE A 24 16.79 6.66 -0.04
C ILE A 24 17.20 6.13 1.33
N ASP A 25 17.13 6.99 2.34
CA ASP A 25 17.14 6.64 3.75
C ASP A 25 15.71 6.72 4.28
N TRP A 26 15.14 5.61 4.77
CA TRP A 26 13.77 5.55 5.26
C TRP A 26 13.61 4.49 6.32
N SER A 27 12.86 4.79 7.38
CA SER A 27 12.51 3.82 8.41
C SER A 27 11.03 3.92 8.78
N VAL A 28 10.41 2.76 9.02
CA VAL A 28 9.01 2.61 9.46
C VAL A 28 8.99 1.78 10.73
N ARG A 29 8.22 2.20 11.74
CA ARG A 29 7.98 1.47 12.98
C ARG A 29 6.58 0.83 12.97
N GLU A 30 6.37 -0.14 13.82
CA GLU A 30 5.09 -0.89 13.93
C GLU A 30 3.86 -0.02 14.14
N ASP A 31 4.01 1.10 14.87
CA ASP A 31 2.91 2.02 15.21
C ASP A 31 2.71 3.11 14.18
N GLU A 32 3.51 3.14 13.11
CA GLU A 32 3.45 4.18 12.08
C GLU A 32 2.58 3.75 10.90
N ARG A 33 1.87 4.73 10.34
CA ARG A 33 1.09 4.62 9.10
C ARG A 33 1.62 5.66 8.14
N TRP A 34 2.20 5.21 7.03
CA TRP A 34 2.92 6.07 6.09
C TRP A 34 2.16 6.28 4.80
N VAL A 35 2.13 7.52 4.32
CA VAL A 35 1.73 7.83 2.95
C VAL A 35 2.94 8.33 2.16
N ILE A 36 3.11 7.80 0.94
CA ILE A 36 4.14 8.23 -0.01
C ILE A 36 3.45 8.97 -1.14
N ILE A 37 3.80 10.24 -1.31
CA ILE A 37 3.17 11.13 -2.29
C ILE A 37 4.21 11.65 -3.28
N GLY A 38 3.82 11.76 -4.54
CA GLY A 38 4.65 12.34 -5.59
C GLY A 38 4.04 12.18 -6.97
N PRO A 39 4.54 12.90 -7.96
CA PRO A 39 4.03 12.82 -9.33
C PRO A 39 4.24 11.41 -9.94
N ASN A 40 3.58 11.15 -11.07
CA ASN A 40 3.82 9.93 -11.83
C ASN A 40 5.29 9.87 -12.27
N GLY A 41 5.90 8.68 -12.19
CA GLY A 41 7.33 8.50 -12.47
C GLY A 41 8.28 8.94 -11.33
N ALA A 42 7.78 9.35 -10.16
CA ALA A 42 8.62 9.75 -9.03
C ALA A 42 9.42 8.60 -8.39
N GLY A 43 9.08 7.32 -8.68
CA GLY A 43 9.71 6.13 -8.08
C GLY A 43 8.88 5.46 -7.00
N LYS A 44 7.62 5.90 -6.75
CA LYS A 44 6.74 5.40 -5.68
C LYS A 44 6.52 3.88 -5.74
N THR A 45 6.08 3.35 -6.88
CA THR A 45 5.89 1.90 -7.09
C THR A 45 7.19 1.13 -6.93
N THR A 46 8.33 1.68 -7.41
CA THR A 46 9.65 1.06 -7.22
C THR A 46 10.01 0.96 -5.74
N LEU A 47 9.78 2.03 -4.96
CA LEU A 47 10.02 2.03 -3.52
C LEU A 47 9.15 0.97 -2.82
N LEU A 48 7.87 0.87 -3.22
CA LEU A 48 6.95 -0.12 -2.68
C LEU A 48 7.36 -1.55 -3.06
N GLN A 49 7.84 -1.77 -4.29
CA GLN A 49 8.35 -3.08 -4.73
C GLN A 49 9.58 -3.54 -3.93
N VAL A 50 10.47 -2.61 -3.58
CA VAL A 50 11.60 -2.90 -2.69
C VAL A 50 11.11 -3.21 -1.28
N ALA A 51 10.18 -2.42 -0.72
CA ALA A 51 9.57 -2.68 0.60
C ALA A 51 8.82 -4.02 0.65
N GLY A 52 8.22 -4.44 -0.46
CA GLY A 52 7.52 -5.72 -0.61
C GLY A 52 8.44 -6.91 -0.97
N ALA A 53 9.76 -6.74 -0.90
CA ALA A 53 10.75 -7.75 -1.27
C ALA A 53 10.56 -8.31 -2.72
N LEU A 54 9.97 -7.53 -3.62
CA LEU A 54 9.76 -7.88 -5.03
C LEU A 54 10.91 -7.41 -5.92
N LEU A 55 11.68 -6.44 -5.45
CA LEU A 55 12.80 -5.84 -6.15
C LEU A 55 13.96 -5.65 -5.17
N TYR A 56 15.16 -6.00 -5.59
CA TYR A 56 16.38 -5.76 -4.83
C TYR A 56 16.95 -4.38 -5.14
N PRO A 57 17.54 -3.69 -4.15
CA PRO A 57 18.27 -2.46 -4.40
C PRO A 57 19.52 -2.74 -5.26
N THR A 58 19.92 -1.76 -6.08
CA THR A 58 21.20 -1.82 -6.81
C THR A 58 22.36 -1.43 -5.89
N GLU A 59 22.12 -0.47 -4.98
CA GLU A 59 23.06 0.01 -3.99
C GLU A 59 22.32 0.23 -2.66
N GLY A 60 23.07 0.21 -1.55
CA GLY A 60 22.50 0.35 -0.21
C GLY A 60 21.97 -0.96 0.36
N SER A 61 21.21 -0.89 1.42
CA SER A 61 20.67 -2.06 2.09
C SER A 61 19.24 -1.84 2.59
N VAL A 62 18.46 -2.92 2.64
CA VAL A 62 17.07 -2.90 3.08
C VAL A 62 16.83 -4.03 4.07
N ASP A 63 16.24 -3.68 5.21
CA ASP A 63 15.69 -4.64 6.16
C ASP A 63 14.16 -4.50 6.15
N VAL A 64 13.47 -5.63 6.04
CA VAL A 64 12.00 -5.73 6.06
C VAL A 64 11.61 -6.72 7.15
N LEU A 65 10.80 -6.30 8.12
CA LEU A 65 10.36 -7.11 9.26
C LEU A 65 11.53 -7.76 10.02
N GLY A 66 12.65 -7.03 10.14
CA GLY A 66 13.87 -7.50 10.79
C GLY A 66 14.80 -8.33 9.90
N GLU A 67 14.37 -8.67 8.67
CA GLU A 67 15.10 -9.53 7.75
C GLU A 67 15.85 -8.73 6.68
N ARG A 68 17.14 -9.00 6.47
CA ARG A 68 17.96 -8.35 5.43
C ARG A 68 17.66 -8.91 4.06
N LEU A 69 17.22 -8.07 3.10
CA LEU A 69 17.04 -8.50 1.71
C LEU A 69 18.38 -8.99 1.11
N GLY A 70 18.31 -10.16 0.47
CA GLY A 70 19.48 -10.87 -0.07
C GLY A 70 20.12 -11.87 0.89
N GLN A 71 19.66 -11.95 2.16
CA GLN A 71 20.12 -12.91 3.16
C GLN A 71 18.99 -13.76 3.74
N VAL A 72 17.74 -13.51 3.34
CA VAL A 72 16.53 -14.19 3.82
C VAL A 72 15.85 -14.93 2.66
N ASP A 73 15.08 -15.98 2.98
CA ASP A 73 14.14 -16.56 2.03
C ASP A 73 12.97 -15.58 1.79
N VAL A 74 12.96 -14.98 0.60
CA VAL A 74 11.94 -13.98 0.25
C VAL A 74 10.55 -14.59 0.09
N PHE A 75 10.41 -15.89 -0.13
CA PHE A 75 9.10 -16.53 -0.19
C PHE A 75 8.47 -16.59 1.21
N GLU A 76 9.22 -16.92 2.24
CA GLU A 76 8.78 -16.87 3.63
C GLU A 76 8.49 -15.41 4.06
N LEU A 77 9.39 -14.48 3.75
CA LEU A 77 9.21 -13.07 4.09
C LEU A 77 7.91 -12.48 3.49
N ARG A 78 7.61 -12.83 2.23
CA ARG A 78 6.42 -12.31 1.53
C ARG A 78 5.10 -12.79 2.10
N THR A 79 5.06 -13.91 2.82
CA THR A 79 3.83 -14.34 3.50
C THR A 79 3.43 -13.41 4.65
N ARG A 80 4.40 -12.65 5.19
CA ARG A 80 4.22 -11.66 6.26
C ARG A 80 3.89 -10.26 5.70
N ILE A 81 3.84 -10.09 4.38
CA ILE A 81 3.61 -8.81 3.69
C ILE A 81 2.35 -8.90 2.86
N GLY A 82 1.36 -8.07 3.15
CA GLY A 82 0.19 -7.87 2.31
C GLY A 82 0.48 -6.83 1.23
N LEU A 83 0.22 -7.16 -0.03
CA LEU A 83 0.37 -6.22 -1.15
C LEU A 83 -0.90 -6.16 -1.98
N ALA A 84 -1.42 -4.94 -2.18
CA ALA A 84 -2.46 -4.64 -3.14
C ALA A 84 -1.93 -3.67 -4.20
N SER A 85 -1.86 -4.13 -5.46
CA SER A 85 -1.41 -3.35 -6.61
C SER A 85 -2.14 -3.75 -7.89
N ALA A 86 -2.19 -2.85 -8.88
CA ALA A 86 -2.79 -3.13 -10.18
C ALA A 86 -2.09 -4.30 -10.89
N ALA A 87 -0.76 -4.36 -10.84
CA ALA A 87 0.02 -5.44 -11.45
C ALA A 87 -0.32 -6.83 -10.88
N LEU A 88 -0.66 -6.91 -9.59
CA LEU A 88 -1.12 -8.16 -8.99
C LEU A 88 -2.54 -8.53 -9.46
N ALA A 89 -3.41 -7.53 -9.63
CA ALA A 89 -4.77 -7.69 -10.11
C ALA A 89 -4.86 -8.32 -11.50
N GLU A 90 -4.01 -7.87 -12.41
CA GLU A 90 -3.95 -8.35 -13.79
C GLU A 90 -3.60 -9.85 -13.90
N ARG A 91 -2.98 -10.41 -12.87
CA ARG A 91 -2.60 -11.82 -12.80
C ARG A 91 -3.66 -12.73 -12.23
N VAL A 92 -4.76 -12.17 -11.70
CA VAL A 92 -5.88 -12.95 -11.14
C VAL A 92 -6.61 -13.68 -12.27
N PRO A 93 -6.87 -14.99 -12.15
CA PRO A 93 -7.69 -15.70 -13.12
C PRO A 93 -9.09 -15.07 -13.25
N PRO A 94 -9.58 -14.81 -14.47
CA PRO A 94 -10.81 -14.03 -14.67
C PRO A 94 -12.07 -14.67 -14.08
N ASP A 95 -12.10 -15.99 -13.99
CA ASP A 95 -13.24 -16.77 -13.49
C ASP A 95 -13.21 -17.03 -11.98
N GLU A 96 -12.14 -16.59 -11.29
CA GLU A 96 -11.99 -16.79 -9.85
C GLU A 96 -13.10 -16.06 -9.08
N LYS A 97 -13.72 -16.75 -8.11
CA LYS A 97 -14.69 -16.11 -7.23
C LYS A 97 -14.01 -15.25 -6.18
N VAL A 98 -14.70 -14.20 -5.74
CA VAL A 98 -14.18 -13.27 -4.71
C VAL A 98 -13.71 -14.02 -3.46
N ILE A 99 -14.51 -14.96 -2.94
CA ILE A 99 -14.14 -15.72 -1.75
C ILE A 99 -12.91 -16.58 -1.99
N ASP A 100 -12.84 -17.27 -3.11
CA ASP A 100 -11.73 -18.14 -3.46
C ASP A 100 -10.45 -17.32 -3.66
N LEU A 101 -10.54 -16.16 -4.32
CA LEU A 101 -9.42 -15.24 -4.49
C LEU A 101 -8.85 -14.73 -3.14
N VAL A 102 -9.70 -14.46 -2.16
CA VAL A 102 -9.23 -14.01 -0.83
C VAL A 102 -8.59 -15.18 -0.09
N LEU A 103 -9.23 -16.36 -0.10
CA LEU A 103 -8.71 -17.57 0.56
C LEU A 103 -7.33 -17.99 0.03
N THR A 104 -7.10 -17.91 -1.28
CA THR A 104 -5.82 -18.30 -1.90
C THR A 104 -4.62 -17.49 -1.40
N ALA A 105 -4.85 -16.35 -0.78
CA ALA A 105 -3.77 -15.53 -0.20
C ALA A 105 -3.08 -16.21 0.99
N SER A 106 -3.76 -17.08 1.74
CA SER A 106 -3.16 -17.85 2.84
C SER A 106 -1.98 -18.73 2.38
N TYR A 107 -1.99 -19.12 1.12
CA TYR A 107 -0.91 -19.92 0.50
C TYR A 107 -0.06 -19.10 -0.50
N ALA A 108 -0.21 -17.77 -0.52
CA ALA A 108 0.47 -16.86 -1.45
C ALA A 108 0.27 -17.18 -2.94
N ILE A 109 -0.86 -17.81 -3.32
CA ILE A 109 -1.24 -18.17 -4.70
C ILE A 109 -2.39 -17.29 -5.21
N LEU A 110 -2.59 -17.21 -6.52
CA LEU A 110 -3.58 -16.34 -7.16
C LEU A 110 -4.85 -17.05 -7.66
N GLY A 111 -4.87 -18.37 -7.68
CA GLY A 111 -6.02 -19.18 -8.09
C GLY A 111 -6.15 -20.41 -7.23
N ARG A 112 -7.38 -20.85 -6.99
CA ARG A 112 -7.67 -22.03 -6.18
C ARG A 112 -7.36 -23.32 -6.97
N TRP A 113 -6.61 -24.22 -6.33
CA TRP A 113 -6.32 -25.56 -6.89
C TRP A 113 -6.93 -26.63 -5.99
N THR A 114 -6.08 -27.32 -5.23
CA THR A 114 -6.45 -28.48 -4.40
C THR A 114 -6.34 -28.20 -2.91
N GLU A 115 -6.02 -26.94 -2.54
CA GLU A 115 -5.83 -26.54 -1.15
C GLU A 115 -7.12 -26.69 -0.35
N GLU A 116 -7.00 -27.24 0.84
CA GLU A 116 -8.06 -27.31 1.83
C GLU A 116 -7.97 -26.09 2.76
N TYR A 117 -9.10 -25.40 2.93
CA TYR A 117 -9.25 -24.28 3.85
C TYR A 117 -10.12 -24.71 5.01
N ASP A 118 -9.67 -24.45 6.23
CA ASP A 118 -10.46 -24.75 7.40
C ASP A 118 -11.57 -23.72 7.63
N SER A 119 -12.41 -23.96 8.65
CA SER A 119 -13.52 -23.06 8.98
C SER A 119 -13.05 -21.68 9.46
N HIS A 120 -11.85 -21.58 10.03
CA HIS A 120 -11.26 -20.33 10.48
C HIS A 120 -10.84 -19.48 9.28
N ASP A 121 -10.18 -20.07 8.28
CA ASP A 121 -9.82 -19.39 7.03
C ASP A 121 -11.07 -18.82 6.34
N VAL A 122 -12.10 -19.64 6.21
CA VAL A 122 -13.36 -19.21 5.56
C VAL A 122 -14.03 -18.08 6.34
N THR A 123 -14.08 -18.17 7.66
CA THR A 123 -14.65 -17.11 8.51
C THR A 123 -13.89 -15.81 8.35
N ARG A 124 -12.55 -15.86 8.45
CA ARG A 124 -11.69 -14.70 8.27
C ARG A 124 -11.84 -14.04 6.89
N ALA A 125 -11.88 -14.84 5.82
CA ALA A 125 -12.07 -14.32 4.46
C ALA A 125 -13.42 -13.60 4.32
N VAL A 126 -14.51 -14.15 4.89
CA VAL A 126 -15.84 -13.51 4.90
C VAL A 126 -15.82 -12.19 5.67
N GLU A 127 -15.21 -12.17 6.85
CA GLU A 127 -15.08 -10.96 7.68
C GLU A 127 -14.29 -9.84 6.96
N LEU A 128 -13.16 -10.17 6.32
CA LEU A 128 -12.36 -9.20 5.56
C LEU A 128 -13.12 -8.65 4.35
N ILE A 129 -13.84 -9.52 3.61
CA ILE A 129 -14.68 -9.11 2.49
C ILE A 129 -15.80 -8.16 2.96
N ASP A 130 -16.43 -8.44 4.11
CA ASP A 130 -17.47 -7.59 4.69
C ASP A 130 -16.90 -6.25 5.18
N GLN A 131 -15.77 -6.25 5.88
CA GLN A 131 -15.07 -5.06 6.34
C GLN A 131 -14.76 -4.09 5.19
N LEU A 132 -14.42 -4.62 4.01
CA LEU A 132 -14.21 -3.84 2.78
C LEU A 132 -15.52 -3.53 2.02
N GLY A 133 -16.70 -3.87 2.58
CA GLY A 133 -18.01 -3.59 1.98
C GLY A 133 -18.32 -4.41 0.75
N CYS A 134 -17.74 -5.59 0.63
CA CYS A 134 -17.87 -6.48 -0.51
C CYS A 134 -18.67 -7.77 -0.21
N ALA A 135 -19.39 -7.88 0.92
CA ALA A 135 -20.13 -9.07 1.32
C ALA A 135 -21.10 -9.57 0.23
N HIS A 136 -21.78 -8.66 -0.45
CA HIS A 136 -22.71 -8.96 -1.54
C HIS A 136 -22.04 -9.52 -2.81
N LEU A 137 -20.69 -9.46 -2.90
CA LEU A 137 -19.90 -9.91 -4.04
C LEU A 137 -19.27 -11.29 -3.85
N ILE A 138 -19.39 -11.89 -2.67
CA ILE A 138 -18.61 -13.04 -2.20
C ILE A 138 -18.61 -14.22 -3.19
N ARG A 139 -19.71 -14.44 -3.93
CA ARG A 139 -19.88 -15.51 -4.93
C ARG A 139 -19.70 -15.06 -6.37
N ARG A 140 -19.47 -13.75 -6.59
CA ARG A 140 -19.26 -13.20 -7.94
C ARG A 140 -17.85 -13.51 -8.46
N ARG A 141 -17.72 -13.58 -9.78
CA ARG A 141 -16.41 -13.70 -10.44
C ARG A 141 -15.68 -12.37 -10.41
N PHE A 142 -14.39 -12.40 -10.15
CA PHE A 142 -13.57 -11.21 -10.05
C PHE A 142 -13.60 -10.33 -11.32
N SER A 143 -13.66 -10.98 -12.51
CA SER A 143 -13.78 -10.28 -13.80
C SER A 143 -15.04 -9.44 -13.97
N THR A 144 -16.12 -9.76 -13.23
CA THR A 144 -17.43 -9.07 -13.32
C THR A 144 -17.56 -7.88 -12.37
N LEU A 145 -16.53 -7.61 -11.58
CA LEU A 145 -16.53 -6.53 -10.61
C LEU A 145 -16.18 -5.19 -11.27
N SER A 146 -16.75 -4.10 -10.74
CA SER A 146 -16.29 -2.74 -11.03
C SER A 146 -14.86 -2.53 -10.52
N GLU A 147 -14.18 -1.50 -11.02
CA GLU A 147 -12.80 -1.18 -10.60
C GLU A 147 -12.70 -0.97 -9.08
N GLY A 148 -13.65 -0.25 -8.48
CA GLY A 148 -13.68 -0.03 -7.04
C GLY A 148 -13.92 -1.29 -6.23
N GLU A 149 -14.79 -2.19 -6.71
CA GLU A 149 -15.01 -3.49 -6.08
C GLU A 149 -13.76 -4.36 -6.16
N ARG A 150 -13.08 -4.40 -7.32
CA ARG A 150 -11.82 -5.13 -7.50
C ARG A 150 -10.75 -4.67 -6.52
N LYS A 151 -10.57 -3.34 -6.37
CA LYS A 151 -9.58 -2.77 -5.44
C LYS A 151 -9.86 -3.13 -3.99
N ARG A 152 -11.12 -3.06 -3.55
CA ARG A 152 -11.51 -3.48 -2.20
C ARG A 152 -11.28 -4.97 -1.96
N VAL A 153 -11.62 -5.83 -2.91
CA VAL A 153 -11.35 -7.28 -2.82
C VAL A 153 -9.85 -7.57 -2.77
N GLN A 154 -9.02 -6.84 -3.50
CA GLN A 154 -7.56 -6.99 -3.43
C GLN A 154 -6.99 -6.59 -2.08
N ILE A 155 -7.54 -5.57 -1.43
CA ILE A 155 -7.13 -5.19 -0.07
C ILE A 155 -7.57 -6.27 0.92
N ALA A 156 -8.79 -6.81 0.81
CA ALA A 156 -9.23 -7.95 1.62
C ALA A 156 -8.29 -9.15 1.44
N ARG A 157 -7.90 -9.44 0.20
CA ARG A 157 -6.93 -10.48 -0.12
C ARG A 157 -5.56 -10.21 0.51
N ALA A 158 -5.07 -8.97 0.46
CA ALA A 158 -3.78 -8.60 1.04
C ALA A 158 -3.76 -8.73 2.57
N LEU A 159 -4.91 -8.61 3.23
CA LEU A 159 -5.08 -8.78 4.68
C LEU A 159 -5.28 -10.23 5.12
N MET A 160 -5.58 -11.15 4.18
CA MET A 160 -5.93 -12.54 4.51
C MET A 160 -4.81 -13.29 5.28
N PRO A 161 -3.52 -13.20 4.90
CA PRO A 161 -2.45 -13.91 5.61
C PRO A 161 -2.09 -13.31 6.97
N ASP A 162 -2.85 -12.35 7.50
CA ASP A 162 -2.52 -11.61 8.73
C ASP A 162 -1.15 -10.92 8.69
N PRO A 163 -0.92 -10.07 7.70
CA PRO A 163 0.40 -9.52 7.46
C PRO A 163 0.84 -8.56 8.58
N GLU A 164 2.15 -8.47 8.81
CA GLU A 164 2.74 -7.46 9.70
C GLU A 164 2.91 -6.10 8.99
N LEU A 165 2.99 -6.12 7.66
CA LEU A 165 3.13 -4.95 6.80
C LEU A 165 2.13 -5.00 5.64
N LEU A 166 1.30 -3.97 5.49
CA LEU A 166 0.37 -3.80 4.37
C LEU A 166 0.86 -2.69 3.43
N LEU A 167 1.07 -3.04 2.17
CA LEU A 167 1.51 -2.16 1.10
C LEU A 167 0.37 -1.93 0.10
N LEU A 168 0.01 -0.66 -0.13
CA LEU A 168 -1.09 -0.26 -1.00
C LEU A 168 -0.56 0.67 -2.11
N ASP A 169 -0.54 0.16 -3.36
CA ASP A 169 -0.07 0.93 -4.51
C ASP A 169 -1.24 1.55 -5.27
N GLU A 170 -1.44 2.85 -5.09
CA GLU A 170 -2.50 3.66 -5.70
C GLU A 170 -3.90 3.02 -5.58
N PRO A 171 -4.35 2.67 -4.36
CA PRO A 171 -5.57 1.88 -4.17
C PRO A 171 -6.84 2.60 -4.62
N ALA A 172 -6.83 3.93 -4.70
CA ALA A 172 -7.99 4.73 -5.12
C ALA A 172 -7.92 5.20 -6.58
N ALA A 173 -6.85 4.90 -7.31
CA ALA A 173 -6.72 5.31 -8.72
C ALA A 173 -7.84 4.73 -9.60
N GLY A 174 -8.43 5.56 -10.46
CA GLY A 174 -9.51 5.16 -11.37
C GLY A 174 -10.89 5.03 -10.73
N LEU A 175 -11.03 5.33 -9.43
CA LEU A 175 -12.34 5.36 -8.77
C LEU A 175 -13.07 6.68 -9.01
N ASP A 176 -14.39 6.61 -9.09
CA ASP A 176 -15.23 7.79 -8.99
C ASP A 176 -15.16 8.39 -7.57
N VAL A 177 -15.73 9.57 -7.40
CA VAL A 177 -15.70 10.30 -6.11
C VAL A 177 -16.27 9.45 -4.97
N ALA A 178 -17.41 8.81 -5.18
CA ALA A 178 -18.08 8.02 -4.14
C ALA A 178 -17.27 6.77 -3.75
N GLY A 179 -16.73 6.05 -4.73
CA GLY A 179 -15.88 4.88 -4.52
C GLY A 179 -14.57 5.23 -3.81
N ARG A 180 -13.95 6.35 -4.18
CA ARG A 180 -12.74 6.87 -3.53
C ARG A 180 -13.02 7.22 -2.06
N GLU A 181 -14.08 7.98 -1.79
CA GLU A 181 -14.44 8.38 -0.42
C GLU A 181 -14.78 7.17 0.47
N ASP A 182 -15.51 6.19 -0.04
CA ASP A 182 -15.80 4.96 0.69
C ASP A 182 -14.51 4.19 1.02
N LEU A 183 -13.59 4.05 0.05
CA LEU A 183 -12.32 3.37 0.25
C LEU A 183 -11.44 4.09 1.28
N VAL A 184 -11.25 5.42 1.14
CA VAL A 184 -10.44 6.23 2.06
C VAL A 184 -10.99 6.15 3.48
N ARG A 185 -12.32 6.18 3.65
CA ARG A 185 -12.96 6.02 4.96
C ARG A 185 -12.67 4.64 5.56
N ARG A 186 -12.75 3.55 4.79
CA ARG A 186 -12.46 2.19 5.26
C ARG A 186 -10.99 2.02 5.64
N LEU A 187 -10.07 2.52 4.82
CA LEU A 187 -8.64 2.54 5.15
C LEU A 187 -8.36 3.35 6.41
N GLY A 188 -9.07 4.47 6.62
CA GLY A 188 -8.98 5.24 7.85
C GLY A 188 -9.52 4.50 9.08
N GLY A 189 -10.55 3.66 8.91
CA GLY A 189 -11.00 2.74 9.95
C GLY A 189 -9.93 1.72 10.31
N LEU A 190 -9.35 1.07 9.30
CA LEU A 190 -8.26 0.11 9.49
C LEU A 190 -7.03 0.76 10.14
N ALA A 191 -6.63 1.95 9.71
CA ALA A 191 -5.45 2.64 10.25
C ALA A 191 -5.56 2.98 11.74
N ARG A 192 -6.79 3.12 12.27
CA ARG A 192 -7.04 3.39 13.69
C ARG A 192 -7.16 2.13 14.55
N ASP A 193 -7.27 0.96 13.94
CA ASP A 193 -7.28 -0.31 14.67
C ASP A 193 -5.86 -0.61 15.15
N SER A 194 -5.71 -0.79 16.47
CA SER A 194 -4.41 -1.11 17.08
C SER A 194 -3.87 -2.49 16.69
N LYS A 195 -4.73 -3.36 16.18
CA LYS A 195 -4.37 -4.70 15.69
C LYS A 195 -4.03 -4.72 14.20
N ALA A 196 -4.26 -3.60 13.50
CA ALA A 196 -3.96 -3.53 12.08
C ALA A 196 -2.45 -3.57 11.83
N PRO A 197 -2.01 -4.14 10.69
CA PRO A 197 -0.61 -4.13 10.29
C PRO A 197 -0.06 -2.71 10.16
N SER A 198 1.27 -2.57 10.17
CA SER A 198 1.89 -1.34 9.69
C SER A 198 1.46 -1.08 8.24
N MET A 199 1.15 0.17 7.90
CA MET A 199 0.58 0.49 6.59
C MET A 199 1.47 1.47 5.84
N VAL A 200 1.72 1.18 4.56
CA VAL A 200 2.33 2.11 3.60
C VAL A 200 1.39 2.26 2.40
N LEU A 201 0.89 3.45 2.18
CA LEU A 201 0.03 3.80 1.06
C LEU A 201 0.78 4.71 0.10
N VAL A 202 0.73 4.38 -1.18
CA VAL A 202 1.28 5.21 -2.26
C VAL A 202 0.12 5.86 -3.01
N THR A 203 0.22 7.17 -3.23
CA THR A 203 -0.74 7.93 -4.05
C THR A 203 -0.08 9.16 -4.68
N HIS A 204 -0.76 9.76 -5.66
CA HIS A 204 -0.39 11.07 -6.21
C HIS A 204 -1.43 12.15 -5.87
N HIS A 205 -2.45 11.81 -5.05
CA HIS A 205 -3.51 12.71 -4.61
C HIS A 205 -3.50 12.88 -3.10
N VAL A 206 -3.41 14.11 -2.60
CA VAL A 206 -3.37 14.39 -1.15
C VAL A 206 -4.71 14.10 -0.47
N GLU A 207 -5.82 14.24 -1.18
CA GLU A 207 -7.16 13.93 -0.72
C GLU A 207 -7.44 12.43 -0.51
N GLU A 208 -6.54 11.57 -0.98
CA GLU A 208 -6.60 10.13 -0.76
C GLU A 208 -5.93 9.67 0.54
N ILE A 209 -5.33 10.60 1.30
CA ILE A 209 -4.72 10.28 2.59
C ILE A 209 -5.82 9.94 3.60
N PRO A 210 -5.87 8.69 4.12
CA PRO A 210 -6.87 8.31 5.10
C PRO A 210 -6.58 8.96 6.47
N ALA A 211 -7.64 9.24 7.22
CA ALA A 211 -7.47 9.67 8.61
C ALA A 211 -6.80 8.56 9.43
N GLY A 212 -5.85 8.93 10.31
CA GLY A 212 -5.06 7.99 11.12
C GLY A 212 -3.67 7.69 10.55
N PHE A 213 -3.34 8.19 9.35
CA PHE A 213 -1.97 8.17 8.86
C PHE A 213 -1.12 9.18 9.64
N THR A 214 0.05 8.76 10.08
CA THR A 214 0.90 9.48 11.04
C THR A 214 2.13 10.09 10.40
N HIS A 215 2.62 9.51 9.30
CA HIS A 215 3.85 9.89 8.62
C HIS A 215 3.65 10.04 7.12
N ALA A 216 4.49 10.87 6.51
CA ALA A 216 4.50 11.06 5.07
C ALA A 216 5.93 11.09 4.51
N MET A 217 6.06 10.65 3.25
CA MET A 217 7.24 10.89 2.42
C MET A 217 6.79 11.55 1.11
N LEU A 218 7.41 12.65 0.75
CA LEU A 218 7.23 13.30 -0.54
C LEU A 218 8.38 12.90 -1.45
N LEU A 219 8.06 12.25 -2.57
CA LEU A 219 9.03 11.66 -3.49
C LEU A 219 9.01 12.38 -4.84
N ARG A 220 10.19 12.75 -5.36
CA ARG A 220 10.36 13.36 -6.69
C ARG A 220 11.64 12.86 -7.34
N HIS A 221 11.57 12.43 -8.60
CA HIS A 221 12.73 11.97 -9.38
C HIS A 221 13.59 10.93 -8.66
N GLY A 222 12.97 10.02 -7.91
CA GLY A 222 13.65 8.96 -7.18
C GLY A 222 14.26 9.37 -5.84
N SER A 223 14.10 10.63 -5.40
CA SER A 223 14.64 11.14 -4.15
C SER A 223 13.55 11.67 -3.21
N ALA A 224 13.75 11.54 -1.91
CA ALA A 224 12.86 12.11 -0.91
C ALA A 224 13.05 13.63 -0.85
N VAL A 225 11.98 14.41 -1.03
CA VAL A 225 11.94 15.87 -0.87
C VAL A 225 11.79 16.22 0.61
N ALA A 226 10.93 15.49 1.31
CA ALA A 226 10.70 15.59 2.75
C ALA A 226 10.12 14.27 3.26
N GLN A 227 10.40 13.92 4.52
CA GLN A 227 9.83 12.75 5.18
C GLN A 227 9.79 12.92 6.70
N GLY A 228 8.84 12.26 7.36
CA GLY A 228 8.67 12.28 8.81
C GLY A 228 7.19 12.40 9.23
N PRO A 229 6.92 12.93 10.43
CA PRO A 229 5.56 13.16 10.91
C PRO A 229 4.73 13.96 9.89
N ILE A 230 3.52 13.49 9.60
CA ILE A 230 2.70 14.00 8.50
C ILE A 230 2.46 15.51 8.58
N GLU A 231 2.25 16.03 9.79
CA GLU A 231 1.99 17.45 10.04
C GLU A 231 3.19 18.36 9.65
N SER A 232 4.41 17.87 9.80
CA SER A 232 5.62 18.60 9.45
C SER A 232 6.00 18.49 7.98
N VAL A 233 5.59 17.40 7.32
CA VAL A 233 5.91 17.10 5.92
C VAL A 233 4.90 17.72 4.97
N MET A 234 3.60 17.66 5.32
CA MET A 234 2.51 18.16 4.49
C MET A 234 2.40 19.68 4.61
N THR A 235 3.21 20.38 3.84
CA THR A 235 3.21 21.85 3.72
C THR A 235 3.06 22.26 2.25
N ALA A 236 2.54 23.47 2.01
CA ALA A 236 2.38 24.01 0.66
C ALA A 236 3.74 24.11 -0.08
N ASP A 237 4.82 24.49 0.62
CA ASP A 237 6.16 24.56 0.06
C ASP A 237 6.69 23.18 -0.37
N ASN A 238 6.63 22.20 0.52
CA ASN A 238 7.09 20.85 0.22
C ASN A 238 6.31 20.22 -0.93
N LEU A 239 4.98 20.40 -0.97
CA LEU A 239 4.15 19.90 -2.08
C LEU A 239 4.47 20.63 -3.38
N SER A 240 4.62 21.96 -3.34
CA SER A 240 5.00 22.75 -4.53
C SER A 240 6.35 22.30 -5.10
N ARG A 241 7.33 22.06 -4.24
CA ARG A 241 8.65 21.51 -4.65
C ARG A 241 8.52 20.11 -5.24
N THR A 242 7.66 19.26 -4.65
CA THR A 242 7.43 17.87 -5.08
C THR A 242 6.78 17.82 -6.44
N PHE A 243 5.72 18.57 -6.65
CA PHE A 243 4.95 18.57 -7.91
C PHE A 243 5.49 19.55 -8.96
N GLY A 244 6.33 20.50 -8.58
CA GLY A 244 6.96 21.48 -9.49
C GLY A 244 6.02 22.59 -9.94
N VAL A 245 4.92 22.80 -9.23
CA VAL A 245 3.94 23.88 -9.45
C VAL A 245 3.56 24.51 -8.11
N PRO A 246 3.24 25.83 -8.07
CA PRO A 246 2.76 26.45 -6.84
C PRO A 246 1.44 25.84 -6.40
N LEU A 247 1.37 25.35 -5.15
CA LEU A 247 0.21 24.70 -4.57
C LEU A 247 -0.14 25.34 -3.22
N ALA A 248 -1.42 25.61 -3.01
CA ALA A 248 -1.99 25.82 -1.69
C ALA A 248 -2.37 24.47 -1.09
N LEU A 249 -2.23 24.34 0.22
CA LEU A 249 -2.65 23.17 0.98
C LEU A 249 -3.62 23.61 2.06
N ASP A 250 -4.80 23.04 2.03
CA ASP A 250 -5.83 23.25 3.04
C ASP A 250 -6.10 21.96 3.81
N ARG A 251 -6.58 22.08 5.04
CA ARG A 251 -7.02 20.95 5.86
C ARG A 251 -8.47 21.18 6.29
N SER A 252 -9.32 20.20 6.04
CA SER A 252 -10.72 20.26 6.46
C SER A 252 -10.88 19.99 7.96
N MET A 253 -12.08 20.26 8.50
CA MET A 253 -12.41 20.07 9.91
C MET A 253 -12.31 18.60 10.36
N ASP A 254 -12.50 17.66 9.45
CA ASP A 254 -12.33 16.21 9.67
C ASP A 254 -10.86 15.74 9.53
N GLY A 255 -9.93 16.68 9.32
CA GLY A 255 -8.49 16.45 9.27
C GLY A 255 -7.97 16.00 7.91
N ARG A 256 -8.77 16.01 6.84
CA ARG A 256 -8.34 15.63 5.50
C ARG A 256 -7.61 16.77 4.79
N TRP A 257 -6.67 16.39 3.94
CA TRP A 257 -5.83 17.31 3.17
C TRP A 257 -6.42 17.56 1.79
N TYR A 258 -6.31 18.79 1.33
CA TYR A 258 -6.71 19.21 -0.01
C TYR A 258 -5.65 20.13 -0.61
N ALA A 259 -5.20 19.82 -1.83
CA ALA A 259 -4.27 20.68 -2.56
C ALA A 259 -4.95 21.29 -3.78
N ARG A 260 -4.66 22.56 -4.05
CA ARG A 260 -5.12 23.28 -5.24
C ARG A 260 -4.03 24.17 -5.78
N PRO A 261 -3.95 24.41 -7.10
CA PRO A 261 -3.10 25.45 -7.65
C PRO A 261 -3.47 26.82 -7.08
N TYR A 262 -2.47 27.69 -7.00
CA TYR A 262 -2.69 29.09 -6.72
C TYR A 262 -3.38 29.75 -7.90
#